data_a3b2fea6d3cd966adf47c48b86afd473
#
_entry.id   a3b2fea6d3cd966adf47c48b86afd473
#
_cell.length_a   1.000
_cell.length_b   1.000
_cell.length_c   1.000
_cell.angle_alpha   90.00
_cell.angle_beta   90.00
_cell.angle_gamma   90.00
#
_symmetry.space_group_name_H-M   'P 1'
#
loop_
_entity.id
_entity.type
_entity.pdbx_description
1 polymer ?
#
loop_
_entity_poly.entity_id
_entity_poly.type
_entity_poly.pdbx_seq_one_letter_code
_entity_poly.pdbx_strand_id
1 'polypeptide(L)'
;MFSGKECRLLSDPYFRLIRQTDNFYEIQSRNTGHFWIIQKNRASQRYPVTVYHKHTQDTPYYHRHGQSYTVSSALKQIESHDIYQINGRKAVCSVQIL
;
A
#
# COMPACT_ATOMS: atom_id res chain seq x y z
N MET A 1 -0.09 3.61 -16.65
CA MET A 1 -1.43 4.18 -16.37
C MET A 1 -2.29 3.18 -15.62
N PHE A 2 -3.11 3.65 -14.71
CA PHE A 2 -4.01 2.79 -13.94
C PHE A 2 -5.33 2.59 -14.69
N SER A 3 -5.85 1.37 -14.67
CA SER A 3 -7.14 1.07 -15.26
C SER A 3 -8.27 1.67 -14.40
N GLY A 4 -9.49 1.74 -14.98
CA GLY A 4 -10.65 2.20 -14.23
C GLY A 4 -10.93 1.34 -13.00
N LYS A 5 -10.73 0.04 -13.11
CA LYS A 5 -10.90 -0.88 -11.98
C LYS A 5 -9.86 -0.60 -10.90
N GLU A 6 -8.61 -0.37 -11.29
CA GLU A 6 -7.54 -0.04 -10.35
C GLU A 6 -7.79 1.29 -9.66
N CYS A 7 -8.24 2.30 -10.41
CA CYS A 7 -8.59 3.59 -9.83
C CYS A 7 -9.70 3.45 -8.79
N ARG A 8 -10.68 2.61 -9.05
CA ARG A 8 -11.76 2.37 -8.09
C ARG A 8 -11.25 1.72 -6.81
N LEU A 9 -10.35 0.74 -6.93
CA LEU A 9 -9.74 0.08 -5.77
C LEU A 9 -8.95 1.07 -4.93
N LEU A 10 -8.20 1.96 -5.58
CA LEU A 10 -7.36 2.95 -4.90
C LEU A 10 -8.18 4.10 -4.33
N SER A 11 -9.44 4.23 -4.71
CA SER A 11 -10.36 5.25 -4.19
C SER A 11 -11.19 4.75 -3.00
N ASP A 12 -10.89 3.56 -2.49
CA ASP A 12 -11.61 3.00 -1.35
C ASP A 12 -11.46 3.92 -0.14
N PRO A 13 -12.54 4.15 0.64
CA PRO A 13 -12.48 5.00 1.85
C PRO A 13 -11.50 4.53 2.91
N TYR A 14 -11.00 3.32 2.82
CA TYR A 14 -9.92 2.83 3.68
C TYR A 14 -8.69 3.73 3.59
N PHE A 15 -8.48 4.35 2.43
CA PHE A 15 -7.33 5.20 2.17
C PHE A 15 -7.72 6.66 1.99
N ARG A 16 -6.78 7.54 2.30
CA ARG A 16 -6.85 8.94 1.94
C ARG A 16 -5.89 9.18 0.77
N LEU A 17 -6.40 9.71 -0.32
CA LEU A 17 -5.57 10.04 -1.47
C LEU A 17 -4.75 11.29 -1.18
N ILE A 18 -3.44 11.20 -1.34
CA ILE A 18 -2.53 12.34 -1.18
C ILE A 18 -2.22 12.95 -2.55
N ARG A 19 -1.83 12.09 -3.50
CA ARG A 19 -1.42 12.55 -4.83
C ARG A 19 -1.51 11.38 -5.80
N GLN A 20 -1.79 11.68 -7.07
CA GLN A 20 -1.78 10.65 -8.09
C GLN A 20 -1.18 11.19 -9.39
N THR A 21 -0.52 10.30 -10.12
CA THR A 21 -0.05 10.54 -11.48
C THR A 21 -0.42 9.32 -12.32
N ASP A 22 -0.05 9.35 -13.60
CA ASP A 22 -0.27 8.19 -14.47
C ASP A 22 0.51 6.96 -13.99
N ASN A 23 1.57 7.17 -13.23
CA ASN A 23 2.50 6.11 -12.84
C ASN A 23 2.34 5.66 -11.40
N PHE A 24 1.80 6.50 -10.52
CA PHE A 24 1.69 6.11 -9.11
C PHE A 24 0.53 6.80 -8.40
N TYR A 25 0.08 6.17 -7.32
CA TYR A 25 -0.82 6.75 -6.33
C TYR A 25 -0.08 6.85 -5.01
N GLU A 26 -0.12 8.03 -4.38
CA GLU A 26 0.35 8.22 -3.02
C GLU A 26 -0.87 8.30 -2.12
N ILE A 27 -0.96 7.36 -1.17
CA ILE A 27 -2.14 7.19 -0.32
C ILE A 27 -1.71 7.04 1.14
N GLN A 28 -2.65 7.26 2.03
CA GLN A 28 -2.44 7.10 3.46
C GLN A 28 -3.51 6.17 4.02
N SER A 29 -3.10 5.16 4.78
CA SER A 29 -4.04 4.32 5.53
C SER A 29 -4.67 5.14 6.64
N ARG A 30 -6.00 5.20 6.67
CA ARG A 30 -6.67 6.05 7.67
C ARG A 30 -6.53 5.51 9.09
N ASN A 31 -6.43 4.18 9.24
CA ASN A 31 -6.37 3.56 10.56
C ASN A 31 -4.98 3.64 11.21
N THR A 32 -3.92 3.53 10.45
CA THR A 32 -2.55 3.60 10.99
C THR A 32 -1.88 4.93 10.79
N GLY A 33 -2.34 5.71 9.80
CA GLY A 33 -1.68 6.95 9.40
C GLY A 33 -0.44 6.75 8.56
N HIS A 34 -0.10 5.53 8.22
CA HIS A 34 1.08 5.23 7.40
C HIS A 34 0.88 5.63 5.96
N PHE A 35 1.96 5.99 5.29
CA PHE A 35 1.96 6.47 3.91
C PHE A 35 2.49 5.41 2.96
N TRP A 36 1.89 5.34 1.77
CA TRP A 36 2.21 4.34 0.77
C TRP A 36 2.26 4.95 -0.61
N ILE A 37 3.12 4.42 -1.45
CA ILE A 37 3.10 4.71 -2.88
C ILE A 37 2.90 3.39 -3.61
N ILE A 38 1.88 3.35 -4.46
CA ILE A 38 1.62 2.24 -5.37
C ILE A 38 2.08 2.69 -6.74
N GLN A 39 3.14 2.09 -7.24
CA GLN A 39 3.75 2.49 -8.51
C GLN A 39 3.56 1.41 -9.57
N LYS A 40 3.13 1.82 -10.74
CA LYS A 40 3.09 0.95 -11.92
C LYS A 40 4.45 0.97 -12.58
N ASN A 41 5.05 -0.19 -12.74
CA ASN A 41 6.37 -0.34 -13.33
C ASN A 41 6.27 -0.49 -14.84
N ARG A 42 7.39 -0.32 -15.52
CA ARG A 42 7.49 -0.54 -16.96
C ARG A 42 7.23 -2.02 -17.27
N ALA A 43 6.77 -2.27 -18.49
CA ALA A 43 6.48 -3.64 -18.93
C ALA A 43 7.72 -4.56 -18.87
N SER A 44 8.92 -3.98 -18.96
CA SER A 44 10.16 -4.74 -18.88
C SER A 44 10.50 -5.21 -17.46
N GLN A 45 9.85 -4.67 -16.45
CA GLN A 45 10.07 -5.07 -15.07
C GLN A 45 9.38 -6.39 -14.78
N ARG A 46 10.01 -7.20 -13.93
CA ARG A 46 9.46 -8.49 -13.56
C ARG A 46 8.09 -8.38 -12.89
N TYR A 47 7.95 -7.37 -12.01
CA TYR A 47 6.68 -7.15 -11.30
C TYR A 47 6.06 -5.85 -11.79
N PRO A 48 4.77 -5.88 -12.16
CA PRO A 48 4.08 -4.68 -12.65
C PRO A 48 3.90 -3.59 -11.59
N VAL A 49 3.90 -3.95 -10.31
CA VAL A 49 3.57 -3.02 -9.24
C VAL A 49 4.64 -3.06 -8.15
N THR A 50 5.09 -1.89 -7.71
CA THR A 50 5.98 -1.75 -6.55
C THR A 50 5.27 -0.93 -5.49
N VAL A 51 5.43 -1.35 -4.23
CA VAL A 51 4.84 -0.70 -3.07
C VAL A 51 5.96 -0.06 -2.24
N TYR A 52 5.83 1.24 -1.96
CA TYR A 52 6.73 1.99 -1.10
C TYR A 52 5.99 2.42 0.15
N HIS A 53 6.72 2.62 1.25
CA HIS A 53 6.14 2.82 2.56
C HIS A 53 6.95 3.80 3.40
N LYS A 54 6.27 4.62 4.19
CA LYS A 54 6.88 5.37 5.29
C LYS A 54 5.85 5.54 6.40
N HIS A 55 6.33 5.69 7.64
CA HIS A 55 5.45 5.71 8.79
C HIS A 55 4.83 7.07 9.08
N THR A 56 5.58 8.14 8.85
CA THR A 56 5.12 9.49 9.18
C THR A 56 5.38 10.45 8.04
N GLN A 57 4.65 11.56 8.05
CA GLN A 57 4.83 12.60 7.06
C GLN A 57 6.24 13.20 7.12
N ASP A 58 6.83 13.28 8.31
CA ASP A 58 8.15 13.87 8.50
C ASP A 58 9.30 12.98 8.03
N THR A 59 9.04 11.71 7.80
CA THR A 59 10.05 10.82 7.23
C THR A 59 10.34 11.28 5.81
N PRO A 60 11.61 11.66 5.50
CA PRO A 60 11.91 12.29 4.21
C PRO A 60 11.85 11.33 3.03
N TYR A 61 12.02 10.04 3.27
CA TYR A 61 12.12 9.07 2.18
C TYR A 61 11.18 7.91 2.38
N TYR A 62 10.59 7.47 1.26
CA TYR A 62 9.93 6.18 1.20
C TYR A 62 10.97 5.09 1.04
N HIS A 63 10.72 3.91 1.61
CA HIS A 63 11.51 2.72 1.34
C HIS A 63 10.63 1.69 0.65
N ARG A 64 11.25 0.83 -0.14
CA ARG A 64 10.51 -0.21 -0.84
C ARG A 64 10.00 -1.23 0.15
N HIS A 65 8.68 -1.46 0.13
CA HIS A 65 8.03 -2.44 0.98
C HIS A 65 7.91 -3.80 0.30
N GLY A 66 7.53 -3.79 -0.98
CA GLY A 66 7.37 -5.04 -1.71
C GLY A 66 6.98 -4.81 -3.15
N GLN A 67 6.71 -5.91 -3.83
CA GLN A 67 6.29 -5.91 -5.22
C GLN A 67 5.11 -6.83 -5.39
N SER A 68 4.34 -6.64 -6.46
CA SER A 68 3.12 -7.38 -6.68
C SER A 68 2.81 -7.47 -8.17
N TYR A 69 2.03 -8.47 -8.54
CA TYR A 69 1.55 -8.61 -9.92
C TYR A 69 0.33 -7.75 -10.20
N THR A 70 -0.43 -7.37 -9.18
CA THR A 70 -1.64 -6.58 -9.36
C THR A 70 -1.75 -5.52 -8.29
N VAL A 71 -2.52 -4.46 -8.59
CA VAL A 71 -2.84 -3.43 -7.59
C VAL A 71 -3.64 -4.04 -6.45
N SER A 72 -4.59 -4.93 -6.74
CA SER A 72 -5.38 -5.60 -5.71
C SER A 72 -4.50 -6.34 -4.71
N SER A 73 -3.52 -7.08 -5.19
CA SER A 73 -2.58 -7.80 -4.33
C SER A 73 -1.71 -6.83 -3.52
N ALA A 74 -1.30 -5.72 -4.13
CA ALA A 74 -0.54 -4.68 -3.43
C ALA A 74 -1.35 -4.09 -2.27
N LEU A 75 -2.62 -3.80 -2.48
CA LEU A 75 -3.48 -3.27 -1.43
C LEU A 75 -3.67 -4.27 -0.29
N LYS A 76 -3.72 -5.56 -0.59
CA LYS A 76 -3.80 -6.59 0.45
C LYS A 76 -2.53 -6.63 1.29
N GLN A 77 -1.36 -6.40 0.69
CA GLN A 77 -0.11 -6.28 1.45
C GLN A 77 -0.19 -5.12 2.44
N ILE A 78 -0.73 -3.99 1.99
CA ILE A 78 -0.89 -2.81 2.85
C ILE A 78 -1.83 -3.12 4.01
N GLU A 79 -2.99 -3.71 3.72
CA GLU A 79 -3.98 -4.05 4.76
C GLU A 79 -3.40 -5.02 5.77
N SER A 80 -2.66 -6.02 5.33
CA SER A 80 -2.01 -6.97 6.22
C SER A 80 -0.98 -6.29 7.13
N HIS A 81 -0.21 -5.36 6.58
CA HIS A 81 0.75 -4.59 7.35
C HIS A 81 0.05 -3.71 8.39
N ASP A 82 -1.06 -3.09 8.00
CA ASP A 82 -1.82 -2.25 8.91
C ASP A 82 -2.39 -3.06 10.09
N ILE A 83 -2.91 -4.24 9.80
CA ILE A 83 -3.40 -5.15 10.83
C ILE A 83 -2.28 -5.54 11.79
N TYR A 84 -1.11 -5.85 11.25
CA TYR A 84 0.06 -6.18 12.04
C TYR A 84 0.44 -5.02 12.98
N GLN A 85 0.42 -3.80 12.48
CA GLN A 85 0.73 -2.61 13.27
C GLN A 85 -0.32 -2.36 14.36
N ILE A 86 -1.61 -2.49 14.01
CA ILE A 86 -2.71 -2.29 14.95
C ILE A 86 -2.64 -3.31 16.09
N ASN A 87 -2.21 -4.54 15.79
CA ASN A 87 -2.10 -5.60 16.81
C ASN A 87 -0.81 -5.53 17.60
N GLY A 88 -0.12 -4.40 17.58
CA GLY A 88 1.12 -4.21 18.34
C GLY A 88 2.26 -5.04 17.81
N ARG A 89 2.29 -5.28 16.50
CA ARG A 89 3.32 -6.05 15.80
C ARG A 89 3.32 -7.52 16.17
N LYS A 90 2.17 -8.04 16.54
CA LYS A 90 1.99 -9.47 16.76
C LYS A 90 1.42 -10.11 15.51
N ALA A 91 1.86 -11.31 15.20
CA ALA A 91 1.29 -12.05 14.10
C ALA A 91 -0.20 -12.30 14.36
N VAL A 92 -1.03 -12.10 13.32
CA VAL A 92 -2.47 -12.25 13.46
C VAL A 92 -2.85 -13.64 13.97
N CYS A 93 -2.22 -14.65 13.42
CA CYS A 93 -2.52 -16.04 13.79
C CYS A 93 -2.23 -16.33 15.26
N SER A 94 -1.24 -15.68 15.87
CA SER A 94 -0.94 -15.92 17.26
C SER A 94 -1.98 -15.28 18.19
N VAL A 95 -2.65 -14.26 17.73
CA VAL A 95 -3.74 -13.64 18.51
C VAL A 95 -4.96 -14.54 18.54
N GLN A 96 -5.21 -15.24 17.47
CA GLN A 96 -6.42 -16.04 17.30
C GLN A 96 -6.42 -17.30 18.16
N ILE A 97 -5.30 -17.69 18.64
CA ILE A 97 -5.20 -18.88 19.50
C ILE A 97 -5.94 -18.68 20.81
N LEU A 98 -6.14 -17.48 21.17
CA LEU A 98 -6.89 -17.18 22.36
C LEU A 98 -8.37 -17.44 22.14
#